data_9b0c00a949c99d40a007b7ba80f51f33
#
_entry.id   9b0c00a949c99d40a007b7ba80f51f33
#
_cell.length_a   1.000
_cell.length_b   1.000
_cell.length_c   1.000
_cell.angle_alpha   90.00
_cell.angle_beta   90.00
_cell.angle_gamma   90.00
#
_symmetry.space_group_name_H-M   'P 1'
#
loop_
_entity.id
_entity.type
_entity.pdbx_description
1 polymer ?
#
loop_
_entity_poly.entity_id
_entity_poly.type
_entity_poly.pdbx_seq_one_letter_code
_entity_poly.pdbx_strand_id
1 'polypeptide(L)'
;MYQFLSFFFLFLSYQTPNNQPINPQGKTVETRFNLPIDYQRMAVTKDSFGAYLRTFALKEDKAKVYFYNCREKTNSQQVAVLDIDRGTKDLQQCADAVMRLRSEYLYSRKQFSNISNKTFGGVAMTYDKYKNGYRINNQGFTKSKSVDNSREGFRKYCDMVFNYANTFTLEKEMKAVKNLNDLQIGDVFIVSNPKSYGHAMIVMDMAENPKTKDKAFLLAQSYMPAQDIHIVKNLRGGAWYRLGELGNQLNTPEWTFPLTALHRF
;
A
#
# COMPACT_ATOMS: atom_id res chain seq x y z
N MET A 1 13.67 -9.51 71.19
CA MET A 1 12.95 -8.65 70.23
C MET A 1 13.75 -8.66 68.95
N TYR A 2 13.43 -9.58 68.04
CA TYR A 2 14.15 -9.76 66.74
C TYR A 2 13.35 -9.08 65.64
N GLN A 3 13.93 -8.05 64.98
CA GLN A 3 13.36 -7.41 63.80
C GLN A 3 13.74 -8.24 62.57
N PHE A 4 12.75 -8.75 61.84
CA PHE A 4 12.92 -9.34 60.51
C PHE A 4 12.91 -8.21 59.47
N LEU A 5 14.05 -7.97 58.85
CA LEU A 5 14.13 -7.14 57.66
C LEU A 5 13.68 -7.99 56.44
N SER A 6 12.54 -7.65 55.86
CA SER A 6 12.03 -8.26 54.63
C SER A 6 12.65 -7.54 53.42
N PHE A 7 13.57 -8.20 52.71
CA PHE A 7 14.10 -7.71 51.45
C PHE A 7 13.10 -7.99 50.33
N PHE A 8 12.47 -6.96 49.81
CA PHE A 8 11.67 -7.02 48.56
C PHE A 8 12.62 -7.01 47.38
N PHE A 9 12.83 -8.15 46.72
CA PHE A 9 13.48 -8.23 45.42
C PHE A 9 12.49 -7.78 44.33
N LEU A 10 12.66 -6.57 43.78
CA LEU A 10 12.03 -6.17 42.54
C LEU A 10 12.64 -6.97 41.37
N PHE A 11 11.94 -7.97 40.89
CA PHE A 11 12.24 -8.58 39.59
C PHE A 11 11.89 -7.60 38.48
N LEU A 12 12.87 -6.81 38.02
CA LEU A 12 12.76 -6.18 36.71
C LEU A 12 12.80 -7.31 35.63
N SER A 13 11.65 -7.64 35.09
CA SER A 13 11.56 -8.48 33.92
C SER A 13 12.15 -7.70 32.74
N TYR A 14 13.40 -7.97 32.41
CA TYR A 14 13.96 -7.59 31.12
C TYR A 14 13.19 -8.37 30.05
N GLN A 15 12.22 -7.71 29.41
CA GLN A 15 11.64 -8.24 28.18
C GLN A 15 12.75 -8.21 27.13
N THR A 16 13.30 -9.38 26.81
CA THR A 16 14.15 -9.54 25.62
C THR A 16 13.37 -9.01 24.41
N PRO A 17 13.97 -8.13 23.57
CA PRO A 17 13.30 -7.65 22.39
C PRO A 17 12.84 -8.85 21.56
N ASN A 18 11.55 -8.89 21.27
CA ASN A 18 10.93 -9.97 20.50
C ASN A 18 11.56 -9.97 19.09
N ASN A 19 12.53 -10.84 18.88
CA ASN A 19 13.35 -10.90 17.65
C ASN A 19 12.58 -11.53 16.47
N GLN A 20 11.26 -11.74 16.63
CA GLN A 20 10.40 -12.24 15.57
C GLN A 20 10.14 -11.11 14.57
N PRO A 21 10.34 -11.34 13.26
CA PRO A 21 10.14 -10.30 12.25
C PRO A 21 8.69 -9.84 12.11
N ILE A 22 7.74 -10.64 12.58
CA ILE A 22 6.30 -10.39 12.54
C ILE A 22 5.72 -10.53 13.95
N ASN A 23 4.93 -9.53 14.34
CA ASN A 23 4.09 -9.59 15.54
C ASN A 23 2.68 -10.06 15.13
N PRO A 24 2.28 -11.31 15.42
CA PRO A 24 0.99 -11.84 14.98
C PRO A 24 -0.21 -11.10 15.62
N GLN A 25 -0.02 -10.41 16.73
CA GLN A 25 -1.07 -9.60 17.39
C GLN A 25 -1.21 -8.19 16.82
N GLY A 26 -0.26 -7.74 15.99
CA GLY A 26 -0.32 -6.44 15.36
C GLY A 26 -1.49 -6.34 14.37
N LYS A 27 -2.27 -5.26 14.45
CA LYS A 27 -3.47 -5.05 13.63
C LYS A 27 -3.27 -4.03 12.50
N THR A 28 -2.12 -3.37 12.46
CA THR A 28 -1.77 -2.39 11.44
C THR A 28 -0.41 -2.71 10.85
N VAL A 29 -0.05 -2.08 9.73
CA VAL A 29 1.27 -2.22 9.12
C VAL A 29 2.36 -1.94 10.15
N GLU A 30 2.26 -0.84 10.90
CA GLU A 30 3.24 -0.46 11.91
C GLU A 30 3.38 -1.50 13.03
N THR A 31 2.28 -2.03 13.53
CA THR A 31 2.28 -2.92 14.69
C THR A 31 2.53 -4.39 14.35
N ARG A 32 2.29 -4.80 13.08
CA ARG A 32 2.53 -6.14 12.59
C ARG A 32 4.01 -6.40 12.28
N PHE A 33 4.74 -5.43 11.73
CA PHE A 33 6.10 -5.61 11.27
C PHE A 33 7.11 -5.01 12.27
N ASN A 34 7.85 -5.87 12.96
CA ASN A 34 8.98 -5.44 13.77
C ASN A 34 10.09 -4.91 12.86
N LEU A 35 10.85 -3.96 13.38
CA LEU A 35 11.95 -3.35 12.63
C LEU A 35 13.11 -4.33 12.44
N PRO A 36 13.87 -4.23 11.35
CA PRO A 36 15.17 -4.88 11.28
C PRO A 36 16.07 -4.40 12.43
N ILE A 37 17.02 -5.24 12.82
CA ILE A 37 17.98 -4.91 13.88
C ILE A 37 18.73 -3.62 13.52
N ASP A 38 18.90 -2.73 14.49
CA ASP A 38 19.55 -1.41 14.36
C ASP A 38 18.81 -0.38 13.48
N TYR A 39 17.55 -0.66 13.06
CA TYR A 39 16.75 0.31 12.32
C TYR A 39 15.75 1.02 13.23
N GLN A 40 15.42 2.23 12.85
CA GLN A 40 14.39 3.06 13.48
C GLN A 40 13.36 3.47 12.42
N ARG A 41 12.06 3.51 12.78
CA ARG A 41 11.04 3.99 11.85
C ARG A 41 11.32 5.43 11.48
N MET A 42 11.28 5.70 10.18
CA MET A 42 11.38 7.06 9.68
C MET A 42 10.16 7.86 10.13
N ALA A 43 10.39 9.11 10.55
CA ALA A 43 9.31 10.01 10.92
C ALA A 43 8.37 10.26 9.74
N VAL A 44 7.07 10.36 10.02
CA VAL A 44 6.06 10.78 9.04
C VAL A 44 5.27 11.95 9.59
N THR A 45 4.90 12.87 8.72
CA THR A 45 4.01 13.97 9.11
C THR A 45 2.65 13.42 9.51
N LYS A 46 2.14 13.87 10.64
CA LYS A 46 0.79 13.52 11.09
C LYS A 46 -0.22 13.79 9.98
N ASP A 47 -1.21 12.91 9.85
CA ASP A 47 -2.27 13.02 8.85
C ASP A 47 -1.83 12.98 7.38
N SER A 48 -0.56 12.70 7.10
CA SER A 48 -0.05 12.50 5.74
C SER A 48 -0.49 11.16 5.14
N PHE A 49 -0.32 11.01 3.82
CA PHE A 49 -0.54 9.72 3.15
C PHE A 49 0.38 8.63 3.71
N GLY A 50 1.63 8.96 4.03
CA GLY A 50 2.56 8.03 4.67
C GLY A 50 2.08 7.57 6.04
N ALA A 51 1.56 8.47 6.88
CA ALA A 51 0.98 8.10 8.18
C ALA A 51 -0.25 7.19 8.01
N TYR A 52 -1.12 7.49 7.03
CA TYR A 52 -2.28 6.67 6.69
C TYR A 52 -1.89 5.24 6.28
N LEU A 53 -0.89 5.08 5.40
CA LEU A 53 -0.42 3.77 4.94
C LEU A 53 0.23 2.96 6.07
N ARG A 54 1.05 3.60 6.89
CA ARG A 54 1.69 2.99 8.06
C ARG A 54 0.69 2.43 9.07
N THR A 55 -0.39 3.15 9.30
CA THR A 55 -1.46 2.75 10.23
C THR A 55 -2.59 1.96 9.58
N PHE A 56 -2.44 1.57 8.30
CA PHE A 56 -3.46 0.82 7.59
C PHE A 56 -3.74 -0.52 8.26
N ALA A 57 -5.04 -0.85 8.41
CA ALA A 57 -5.48 -2.07 9.05
C ALA A 57 -5.08 -3.32 8.23
N LEU A 58 -4.71 -4.37 8.95
CA LEU A 58 -4.37 -5.68 8.39
C LEU A 58 -5.37 -6.72 8.87
N LYS A 59 -5.69 -7.67 8.01
CA LYS A 59 -6.39 -8.88 8.39
C LYS A 59 -5.58 -9.65 9.44
N GLU A 60 -6.16 -10.66 10.04
CA GLU A 60 -5.50 -11.54 11.01
C GLU A 60 -4.17 -12.08 10.49
N ASP A 61 -3.33 -12.54 11.41
CA ASP A 61 -2.06 -13.14 11.05
C ASP A 61 -2.28 -14.37 10.14
N LYS A 62 -1.37 -14.55 9.16
CA LYS A 62 -1.43 -15.63 8.17
C LYS A 62 -2.70 -15.64 7.30
N ALA A 63 -3.46 -14.53 7.26
CA ALA A 63 -4.56 -14.39 6.32
C ALA A 63 -4.12 -14.74 4.89
N LYS A 64 -4.96 -15.47 4.19
CA LYS A 64 -4.73 -15.89 2.82
C LYS A 64 -5.13 -14.79 1.85
N VAL A 65 -4.51 -14.77 0.68
CA VAL A 65 -4.90 -13.91 -0.44
C VAL A 65 -5.95 -14.62 -1.27
N TYR A 66 -7.05 -13.92 -1.56
CA TYR A 66 -8.12 -14.42 -2.41
C TYR A 66 -8.24 -13.55 -3.67
N PHE A 67 -8.57 -14.19 -4.77
CA PHE A 67 -8.98 -13.52 -6.00
C PHE A 67 -10.38 -12.90 -5.86
N TYR A 68 -10.74 -11.99 -6.77
CA TYR A 68 -12.06 -11.34 -6.83
C TYR A 68 -13.24 -12.32 -6.76
N ASN A 69 -13.07 -13.54 -7.28
CA ASN A 69 -14.07 -14.62 -7.31
C ASN A 69 -14.02 -15.54 -6.09
N CYS A 70 -13.40 -15.10 -5.01
CA CYS A 70 -13.25 -15.83 -3.74
C CYS A 70 -12.41 -17.13 -3.80
N ARG A 71 -11.72 -17.43 -4.91
CA ARG A 71 -10.74 -18.52 -4.92
C ARG A 71 -9.46 -18.10 -4.21
N GLU A 72 -8.88 -18.99 -3.43
CA GLU A 72 -7.59 -18.78 -2.77
C GLU A 72 -6.46 -18.74 -3.80
N LYS A 73 -5.52 -17.80 -3.63
CA LYS A 73 -4.25 -17.76 -4.36
C LYS A 73 -3.23 -18.65 -3.67
N THR A 74 -3.13 -19.92 -4.08
CA THR A 74 -2.31 -20.93 -3.43
C THR A 74 -0.81 -20.63 -3.44
N ASN A 75 -0.29 -19.94 -4.46
CA ASN A 75 1.12 -19.58 -4.61
C ASN A 75 1.41 -18.14 -4.17
N SER A 76 0.61 -17.60 -3.25
CA SER A 76 0.77 -16.22 -2.80
C SER A 76 2.05 -16.02 -1.98
N GLN A 77 2.69 -14.88 -2.20
CA GLN A 77 3.95 -14.49 -1.55
C GLN A 77 3.72 -13.40 -0.49
N GLN A 78 2.52 -13.41 0.12
CA GLN A 78 2.15 -12.44 1.16
C GLN A 78 2.86 -12.73 2.49
N VAL A 79 3.10 -11.67 3.24
CA VAL A 79 3.42 -11.72 4.66
C VAL A 79 2.32 -11.10 5.52
N ALA A 80 1.44 -10.29 4.92
CA ALA A 80 0.21 -9.80 5.53
C ALA A 80 -0.77 -9.36 4.43
N VAL A 81 -2.06 -9.35 4.74
CA VAL A 81 -3.14 -8.91 3.84
C VAL A 81 -3.78 -7.65 4.42
N LEU A 82 -3.96 -6.61 3.59
CA LEU A 82 -4.64 -5.39 3.99
C LEU A 82 -6.13 -5.67 4.23
N ASP A 83 -6.68 -5.06 5.28
CA ASP A 83 -8.11 -5.16 5.58
C ASP A 83 -8.92 -4.14 4.77
N ILE A 84 -9.05 -4.44 3.50
CA ILE A 84 -9.82 -3.68 2.52
C ILE A 84 -10.50 -4.63 1.54
N ASP A 85 -11.72 -4.31 1.14
CA ASP A 85 -12.44 -5.15 0.18
C ASP A 85 -11.78 -5.11 -1.20
N ARG A 86 -11.68 -6.26 -1.86
CA ARG A 86 -11.18 -6.41 -3.23
C ARG A 86 -12.27 -6.26 -4.29
N GLY A 87 -13.54 -6.21 -3.85
CA GLY A 87 -14.68 -6.29 -4.75
C GLY A 87 -14.92 -7.72 -5.28
N THR A 88 -15.93 -7.83 -6.14
CA THR A 88 -16.37 -9.10 -6.74
C THR A 88 -16.14 -9.16 -8.26
N LYS A 89 -15.44 -8.17 -8.81
CA LYS A 89 -15.11 -8.06 -10.23
C LYS A 89 -13.60 -8.11 -10.41
N ASP A 90 -13.15 -8.56 -11.58
CA ASP A 90 -11.72 -8.55 -11.95
C ASP A 90 -11.27 -7.13 -12.32
N LEU A 91 -11.29 -6.21 -11.35
CA LEU A 91 -10.99 -4.79 -11.55
C LEU A 91 -9.85 -4.27 -10.69
N GLN A 92 -9.86 -4.53 -9.37
CA GLN A 92 -8.84 -4.01 -8.46
C GLN A 92 -7.51 -4.75 -8.61
N GLN A 93 -6.83 -4.51 -9.75
CA GLN A 93 -5.53 -5.09 -10.08
C GLN A 93 -4.37 -4.22 -9.51
N CYS A 94 -3.14 -4.38 -9.99
CA CYS A 94 -1.95 -3.76 -9.39
C CYS A 94 -2.01 -2.23 -9.30
N ALA A 95 -2.26 -1.54 -10.42
CA ALA A 95 -2.37 -0.08 -10.45
C ALA A 95 -3.62 0.41 -9.70
N ASP A 96 -4.71 -0.36 -9.80
CA ASP A 96 -5.98 -0.04 -9.17
C ASP A 96 -5.88 -0.08 -7.64
N ALA A 97 -5.06 -0.99 -7.10
CA ALA A 97 -4.76 -1.04 -5.67
C ALA A 97 -4.08 0.26 -5.19
N VAL A 98 -3.13 0.78 -5.96
CA VAL A 98 -2.46 2.06 -5.66
C VAL A 98 -3.46 3.22 -5.73
N MET A 99 -4.24 3.32 -6.81
CA MET A 99 -5.29 4.33 -6.97
C MET A 99 -6.34 4.22 -5.86
N ARG A 100 -6.72 2.99 -5.47
CA ARG A 100 -7.63 2.75 -4.37
C ARG A 100 -7.09 3.28 -3.04
N LEU A 101 -5.88 2.93 -2.65
CA LEU A 101 -5.27 3.36 -1.39
C LEU A 101 -5.14 4.89 -1.33
N ARG A 102 -4.74 5.53 -2.43
CA ARG A 102 -4.68 6.99 -2.51
C ARG A 102 -6.07 7.64 -2.38
N SER A 103 -7.07 7.11 -3.08
CA SER A 103 -8.44 7.61 -3.02
C SER A 103 -9.06 7.43 -1.65
N GLU A 104 -8.81 6.30 -0.97
CA GLU A 104 -9.26 6.05 0.40
C GLU A 104 -8.68 7.04 1.40
N TYR A 105 -7.39 7.33 1.28
CA TYR A 105 -6.74 8.36 2.09
C TYR A 105 -7.43 9.72 1.89
N LEU A 106 -7.57 10.18 0.66
CA LEU A 106 -8.18 11.47 0.35
C LEU A 106 -9.66 11.52 0.81
N TYR A 107 -10.39 10.41 0.66
CA TYR A 107 -11.74 10.28 1.14
C TYR A 107 -11.84 10.39 2.68
N SER A 108 -10.95 9.70 3.40
CA SER A 108 -10.87 9.76 4.87
C SER A 108 -10.57 11.17 5.38
N ARG A 109 -9.84 11.95 4.59
CA ARG A 109 -9.51 13.37 4.88
C ARG A 109 -10.58 14.34 4.38
N LYS A 110 -11.69 13.85 3.81
CA LYS A 110 -12.74 14.66 3.17
C LYS A 110 -12.22 15.58 2.05
N GLN A 111 -11.07 15.25 1.45
CA GLN A 111 -10.46 15.96 0.33
C GLN A 111 -11.04 15.49 -1.00
N PHE A 112 -12.37 15.52 -1.13
CA PHE A 112 -13.10 14.93 -2.25
C PHE A 112 -12.71 15.54 -3.60
N SER A 113 -12.43 16.83 -3.66
CA SER A 113 -11.98 17.54 -4.88
C SER A 113 -10.63 17.05 -5.40
N ASN A 114 -9.80 16.46 -4.52
CA ASN A 114 -8.48 15.93 -4.87
C ASN A 114 -8.54 14.48 -5.34
N ILE A 115 -9.70 13.81 -5.23
CA ILE A 115 -9.88 12.44 -5.72
C ILE A 115 -10.14 12.51 -7.22
N SER A 116 -9.12 12.18 -7.99
CA SER A 116 -9.18 12.17 -9.45
C SER A 116 -8.15 11.20 -10.02
N ASN A 117 -8.52 10.54 -11.10
CA ASN A 117 -7.63 9.73 -11.94
C ASN A 117 -8.00 9.99 -13.41
N LYS A 118 -7.12 9.71 -14.34
CA LYS A 118 -7.38 9.93 -15.76
C LYS A 118 -7.69 8.63 -16.50
N THR A 119 -8.59 8.73 -17.47
CA THR A 119 -8.77 7.67 -18.46
C THR A 119 -7.55 7.55 -19.35
N PHE A 120 -7.46 6.46 -20.12
CA PHE A 120 -6.43 6.32 -21.16
C PHE A 120 -6.45 7.48 -22.17
N GLY A 121 -7.63 8.02 -22.48
CA GLY A 121 -7.80 9.22 -23.33
C GLY A 121 -7.54 10.56 -22.63
N GLY A 122 -7.06 10.58 -21.38
CA GLY A 122 -6.71 11.79 -20.64
C GLY A 122 -7.87 12.53 -19.95
N VAL A 123 -9.09 11.97 -19.99
CA VAL A 123 -10.27 12.58 -19.34
C VAL A 123 -10.17 12.39 -17.82
N ALA A 124 -10.27 13.47 -17.05
CA ALA A 124 -10.21 13.43 -15.60
C ALA A 124 -11.51 12.86 -15.00
N MET A 125 -11.39 11.73 -14.30
CA MET A 125 -12.48 11.07 -13.56
C MET A 125 -12.47 11.58 -12.12
N THR A 126 -13.13 12.72 -11.86
CA THR A 126 -13.17 13.30 -10.50
C THR A 126 -14.32 12.69 -9.69
N TYR A 127 -14.07 12.44 -8.39
CA TYR A 127 -15.12 11.97 -7.49
C TYR A 127 -16.26 12.99 -7.34
N ASP A 128 -15.94 14.29 -7.38
CA ASP A 128 -16.96 15.34 -7.33
C ASP A 128 -17.99 15.23 -8.47
N LYS A 129 -17.56 14.97 -9.70
CA LYS A 129 -18.49 14.71 -10.81
C LYS A 129 -19.31 13.46 -10.55
N TYR A 130 -18.65 12.37 -10.13
CA TYR A 130 -19.33 11.09 -9.92
C TYR A 130 -20.41 11.18 -8.83
N LYS A 131 -20.09 11.73 -7.65
CA LYS A 131 -21.05 11.87 -6.54
C LYS A 131 -22.22 12.75 -6.89
N ASN A 132 -22.03 13.74 -7.79
CA ASN A 132 -23.09 14.61 -8.32
C ASN A 132 -23.90 13.99 -9.47
N GLY A 133 -23.74 12.68 -9.71
CA GLY A 133 -24.55 11.92 -10.64
C GLY A 133 -24.03 11.88 -12.09
N TYR A 134 -22.83 12.38 -12.33
CA TYR A 134 -22.20 12.25 -13.64
C TYR A 134 -21.60 10.85 -13.82
N ARG A 135 -21.73 10.30 -15.02
CA ARG A 135 -21.11 9.03 -15.41
C ARG A 135 -20.34 9.21 -16.69
N ILE A 136 -19.21 8.49 -16.80
CA ILE A 136 -18.38 8.51 -18.00
C ILE A 136 -18.95 7.59 -19.07
N ASN A 137 -18.87 8.03 -20.31
CA ASN A 137 -19.13 7.26 -21.51
C ASN A 137 -18.14 7.64 -22.60
N ASN A 138 -18.29 7.12 -23.82
CA ASN A 138 -17.37 7.38 -24.94
C ASN A 138 -17.31 8.87 -25.37
N GLN A 139 -18.26 9.70 -24.95
CA GLN A 139 -18.34 11.13 -25.24
C GLN A 139 -17.90 12.01 -24.07
N GLY A 140 -17.47 11.43 -22.96
CA GLY A 140 -17.10 12.14 -21.75
C GLY A 140 -18.10 11.94 -20.61
N PHE A 141 -18.33 12.97 -19.77
CA PHE A 141 -19.22 12.90 -18.63
C PHE A 141 -20.63 13.39 -18.98
N THR A 142 -21.62 12.55 -18.69
CA THR A 142 -23.05 12.88 -18.80
C THR A 142 -23.74 12.74 -17.44
N LYS A 143 -24.61 13.69 -17.09
CA LYS A 143 -25.42 13.60 -15.87
C LYS A 143 -26.56 12.60 -16.12
N SER A 144 -26.53 11.48 -15.41
CA SER A 144 -27.46 10.36 -15.65
C SER A 144 -28.04 9.73 -14.39
N LYS A 145 -27.59 10.19 -13.21
CA LYS A 145 -27.99 9.65 -11.90
C LYS A 145 -28.26 10.78 -10.91
N SER A 146 -28.91 10.44 -9.81
CA SER A 146 -29.04 11.30 -8.64
C SER A 146 -27.70 11.48 -7.93
N VAL A 147 -27.60 12.47 -7.05
CA VAL A 147 -26.47 12.66 -6.15
C VAL A 147 -26.34 11.45 -5.22
N ASP A 148 -25.11 10.96 -5.05
CA ASP A 148 -24.79 9.83 -4.17
C ASP A 148 -23.47 10.12 -3.41
N ASN A 149 -23.61 10.50 -2.14
CA ASN A 149 -22.50 10.78 -1.23
C ASN A 149 -22.18 9.59 -0.31
N SER A 150 -22.81 8.44 -0.54
CA SER A 150 -22.61 7.25 0.30
C SER A 150 -21.22 6.64 0.14
N ARG A 151 -20.81 5.86 1.12
CA ARG A 151 -19.60 5.05 1.05
C ARG A 151 -19.67 4.03 -0.08
N GLU A 152 -20.84 3.47 -0.33
CA GLU A 152 -21.10 2.57 -1.45
C GLU A 152 -20.94 3.29 -2.80
N GLY A 153 -21.45 4.53 -2.91
CA GLY A 153 -21.23 5.39 -4.08
C GLY A 153 -19.76 5.64 -4.35
N PHE A 154 -18.96 5.91 -3.30
CA PHE A 154 -17.51 6.05 -3.45
C PHE A 154 -16.86 4.73 -3.91
N ARG A 155 -17.28 3.59 -3.41
CA ARG A 155 -16.76 2.29 -3.87
C ARG A 155 -17.08 2.03 -5.35
N LYS A 156 -18.30 2.38 -5.78
CA LYS A 156 -18.70 2.33 -7.21
C LYS A 156 -17.91 3.31 -8.08
N TYR A 157 -17.54 4.48 -7.53
CA TYR A 157 -16.60 5.39 -8.20
C TYR A 157 -15.24 4.72 -8.43
N CYS A 158 -14.69 4.04 -7.44
CA CYS A 158 -13.44 3.29 -7.60
C CYS A 158 -13.54 2.23 -8.70
N ASP A 159 -14.65 1.47 -8.75
CA ASP A 159 -14.88 0.50 -9.84
C ASP A 159 -14.93 1.17 -11.22
N MET A 160 -15.53 2.37 -11.32
CA MET A 160 -15.50 3.14 -12.55
C MET A 160 -14.07 3.52 -12.93
N VAL A 161 -13.27 4.00 -11.98
CA VAL A 161 -11.86 4.34 -12.25
C VAL A 161 -11.12 3.12 -12.79
N PHE A 162 -11.24 1.96 -12.15
CA PHE A 162 -10.54 0.74 -12.53
C PHE A 162 -10.95 0.22 -13.93
N ASN A 163 -12.13 0.57 -14.42
CA ASN A 163 -12.52 0.24 -15.79
C ASN A 163 -11.86 1.11 -16.87
N TYR A 164 -11.46 2.34 -16.53
CA TYR A 164 -11.00 3.33 -17.53
C TYR A 164 -9.56 3.81 -17.34
N ALA A 165 -8.96 3.53 -16.17
CA ALA A 165 -7.55 3.78 -15.90
C ALA A 165 -6.75 2.47 -15.97
N ASN A 166 -5.43 2.58 -15.97
CA ASN A 166 -4.51 1.44 -15.96
C ASN A 166 -3.11 1.89 -15.48
N THR A 167 -2.15 0.98 -15.49
CA THR A 167 -0.76 1.26 -15.08
C THR A 167 -0.14 2.43 -15.85
N PHE A 168 -0.42 2.53 -17.15
CA PHE A 168 0.12 3.61 -17.99
C PHE A 168 -0.47 4.99 -17.64
N THR A 169 -1.78 5.07 -17.37
CA THR A 169 -2.40 6.33 -16.95
C THR A 169 -1.92 6.75 -15.59
N LEU A 170 -1.78 5.82 -14.64
CA LEU A 170 -1.27 6.09 -13.31
C LEU A 170 0.16 6.62 -13.36
N GLU A 171 1.06 5.96 -14.08
CA GLU A 171 2.46 6.39 -14.22
C GLU A 171 2.56 7.83 -14.75
N LYS A 172 1.74 8.19 -15.75
CA LYS A 172 1.69 9.54 -16.31
C LYS A 172 1.16 10.61 -15.36
N GLU A 173 0.38 10.24 -14.36
CA GLU A 173 -0.13 11.16 -13.35
C GLU A 173 0.85 11.39 -12.20
N MET A 174 1.90 10.58 -12.13
CA MET A 174 2.91 10.64 -11.08
C MET A 174 4.20 11.29 -11.58
N LYS A 175 5.03 11.74 -10.65
CA LYS A 175 6.35 12.31 -10.94
C LYS A 175 7.44 11.28 -10.67
N ALA A 176 8.37 11.10 -11.62
CA ALA A 176 9.52 10.24 -11.40
C ALA A 176 10.41 10.75 -10.25
N VAL A 177 10.80 9.86 -9.35
CA VAL A 177 11.77 10.12 -8.28
C VAL A 177 13.15 9.71 -8.80
N LYS A 178 14.01 10.69 -9.06
CA LYS A 178 15.30 10.48 -9.74
C LYS A 178 16.36 9.81 -8.86
N ASN A 179 16.31 10.06 -7.55
CA ASN A 179 17.26 9.50 -6.60
C ASN A 179 16.53 8.51 -5.68
N LEU A 180 16.95 7.27 -5.69
CA LEU A 180 16.36 6.22 -4.87
C LEU A 180 16.51 6.50 -3.36
N ASN A 181 17.53 7.27 -2.96
CA ASN A 181 17.67 7.71 -1.57
C ASN A 181 16.56 8.67 -1.12
N ASP A 182 15.81 9.25 -2.05
CA ASP A 182 14.65 10.11 -1.75
C ASP A 182 13.35 9.29 -1.56
N LEU A 183 13.43 7.95 -1.56
CA LEU A 183 12.32 7.05 -1.34
C LEU A 183 11.53 7.44 -0.08
N GLN A 184 10.20 7.48 -0.21
CA GLN A 184 9.26 7.82 0.86
C GLN A 184 8.08 6.84 0.91
N ILE A 185 7.40 6.78 2.06
CA ILE A 185 6.15 6.03 2.19
C ILE A 185 5.10 6.66 1.26
N GLY A 186 4.43 5.82 0.47
CA GLY A 186 3.48 6.24 -0.55
C GLY A 186 4.07 6.39 -1.94
N ASP A 187 5.39 6.29 -2.10
CA ASP A 187 6.01 6.15 -3.41
C ASP A 187 5.64 4.81 -4.04
N VAL A 188 5.70 4.76 -5.36
CA VAL A 188 5.26 3.61 -6.15
C VAL A 188 6.37 3.20 -7.11
N PHE A 189 6.77 1.94 -7.03
CA PHE A 189 7.51 1.32 -8.12
C PHE A 189 6.51 0.94 -9.20
N ILE A 190 6.60 1.56 -10.37
CA ILE A 190 5.66 1.38 -11.46
C ILE A 190 6.38 1.28 -12.80
N VAL A 191 6.01 0.28 -13.58
CA VAL A 191 6.44 0.11 -14.97
C VAL A 191 5.20 -0.08 -15.81
N SER A 192 5.03 0.75 -16.83
CA SER A 192 3.95 0.60 -17.78
C SER A 192 4.48 0.38 -19.18
N ASN A 193 3.69 -0.33 -19.98
CA ASN A 193 3.92 -0.50 -21.41
C ASN A 193 2.56 -0.43 -22.12
N PRO A 194 2.37 0.50 -23.07
CA PRO A 194 1.09 0.60 -23.78
C PRO A 194 0.74 -0.63 -24.64
N LYS A 195 1.71 -1.50 -24.92
CA LYS A 195 1.56 -2.70 -25.74
C LYS A 195 1.62 -4.02 -24.95
N SER A 196 1.88 -3.97 -23.65
CA SER A 196 2.00 -5.17 -22.83
C SER A 196 1.59 -4.88 -21.37
N TYR A 197 1.65 -5.90 -20.53
CA TYR A 197 1.37 -5.75 -19.12
C TYR A 197 2.43 -4.90 -18.43
N GLY A 198 1.97 -4.06 -17.49
CA GLY A 198 2.79 -3.35 -16.52
C GLY A 198 2.54 -3.86 -15.11
N HIS A 199 3.24 -3.31 -14.14
CA HIS A 199 3.03 -3.61 -12.73
C HIS A 199 3.29 -2.38 -11.85
N ALA A 200 2.63 -2.35 -10.69
CA ALA A 200 2.79 -1.30 -9.70
C ALA A 200 2.77 -1.88 -8.28
N MET A 201 3.70 -1.40 -7.44
CA MET A 201 3.77 -1.72 -6.00
C MET A 201 3.98 -0.44 -5.21
N ILE A 202 3.31 -0.32 -4.07
CA ILE A 202 3.37 0.88 -3.22
C ILE A 202 4.18 0.63 -1.95
N VAL A 203 4.96 1.63 -1.53
CA VAL A 203 5.72 1.64 -0.27
C VAL A 203 4.78 1.91 0.90
N MET A 204 4.65 0.95 1.81
CA MET A 204 3.70 1.01 2.93
C MET A 204 4.29 1.53 4.24
N ASP A 205 5.56 1.25 4.49
CA ASP A 205 6.30 1.73 5.67
C ASP A 205 7.79 1.79 5.38
N MET A 206 8.54 2.57 6.16
CA MET A 206 9.98 2.73 6.02
C MET A 206 10.69 2.86 7.36
N ALA A 207 11.92 2.34 7.39
CA ALA A 207 12.85 2.48 8.49
C ALA A 207 14.26 2.84 7.97
N GLU A 208 15.07 3.46 8.79
CA GLU A 208 16.46 3.82 8.48
C GLU A 208 17.38 3.31 9.58
N ASN A 209 18.53 2.79 9.19
CA ASN A 209 19.62 2.54 10.13
C ASN A 209 20.33 3.88 10.43
N PRO A 210 20.32 4.40 11.67
CA PRO A 210 20.86 5.74 11.96
C PRO A 210 22.37 5.85 11.78
N LYS A 211 23.10 4.71 11.80
CA LYS A 211 24.55 4.67 11.62
C LYS A 211 24.95 4.61 10.15
N THR A 212 24.35 3.69 9.39
CA THR A 212 24.73 3.43 7.99
C THR A 212 23.93 4.25 7.00
N LYS A 213 22.80 4.85 7.43
CA LYS A 213 21.81 5.55 6.58
C LYS A 213 21.12 4.64 5.56
N ASP A 214 21.31 3.32 5.65
CA ASP A 214 20.57 2.37 4.84
C ASP A 214 19.10 2.40 5.19
N LYS A 215 18.25 2.37 4.17
CA LYS A 215 16.79 2.42 4.30
C LYS A 215 16.18 1.05 4.04
N ALA A 216 15.24 0.67 4.88
CA ALA A 216 14.40 -0.49 4.70
C ALA A 216 12.94 -0.06 4.44
N PHE A 217 12.22 -0.81 3.62
CA PHE A 217 10.85 -0.48 3.23
C PHE A 217 9.99 -1.73 3.01
N LEU A 218 8.69 -1.58 3.22
CA LEU A 218 7.68 -2.61 2.96
C LEU A 218 6.95 -2.30 1.65
N LEU A 219 6.64 -3.31 0.85
CA LEU A 219 5.92 -3.19 -0.40
C LEU A 219 4.58 -3.90 -0.35
N ALA A 220 3.53 -3.26 -0.89
CA ALA A 220 2.25 -3.89 -1.11
C ALA A 220 1.84 -3.87 -2.58
N GLN A 221 1.06 -4.88 -2.97
CA GLN A 221 0.47 -5.01 -4.30
C GLN A 221 -0.90 -5.67 -4.26
N SER A 222 -1.70 -5.48 -5.30
CA SER A 222 -2.59 -6.47 -5.87
C SER A 222 -1.95 -7.00 -7.17
N TYR A 223 -2.63 -7.88 -7.90
CA TYR A 223 -2.10 -8.46 -9.14
C TYR A 223 -3.23 -8.78 -10.12
N MET A 224 -2.91 -9.40 -11.25
CA MET A 224 -3.88 -9.95 -12.20
C MET A 224 -3.94 -11.48 -12.06
N PRO A 225 -5.16 -12.05 -11.97
CA PRO A 225 -6.46 -11.41 -11.77
C PRO A 225 -6.56 -10.63 -10.46
N ALA A 226 -7.52 -9.70 -10.36
CA ALA A 226 -7.75 -8.89 -9.17
C ALA A 226 -7.83 -9.73 -7.90
N GLN A 227 -7.13 -9.32 -6.85
CA GLN A 227 -6.96 -10.06 -5.61
C GLN A 227 -6.84 -9.14 -4.40
N ASP A 228 -6.81 -9.70 -3.20
CA ASP A 228 -6.55 -8.94 -1.99
C ASP A 228 -5.23 -8.17 -2.11
N ILE A 229 -5.23 -6.90 -1.66
CA ILE A 229 -3.99 -6.13 -1.53
C ILE A 229 -3.19 -6.72 -0.37
N HIS A 230 -1.92 -7.02 -0.60
CA HIS A 230 -1.09 -7.70 0.38
C HIS A 230 0.34 -7.18 0.40
N ILE A 231 0.97 -7.25 1.57
CA ILE A 231 2.39 -6.96 1.73
C ILE A 231 3.18 -8.19 1.29
N VAL A 232 4.16 -7.98 0.42
CA VAL A 232 4.91 -9.02 -0.26
C VAL A 232 6.19 -9.33 0.51
N LYS A 233 6.55 -10.60 0.64
CA LYS A 233 7.79 -11.01 1.24
C LYS A 233 9.00 -10.59 0.39
N ASN A 234 10.12 -10.32 1.04
CA ASN A 234 11.41 -10.16 0.38
C ASN A 234 11.96 -11.55 -0.03
N LEU A 235 12.58 -11.65 -1.20
CA LEU A 235 13.23 -12.88 -1.68
C LEU A 235 14.36 -13.38 -0.76
N ARG A 236 14.97 -12.50 0.04
CA ARG A 236 15.98 -12.83 1.04
C ARG A 236 15.39 -13.28 2.39
N GLY A 237 14.07 -13.28 2.50
CA GLY A 237 13.32 -13.60 3.71
C GLY A 237 12.76 -12.37 4.42
N GLY A 238 11.69 -12.58 5.23
CA GLY A 238 10.97 -11.51 5.90
C GLY A 238 10.18 -10.62 4.95
N ALA A 239 9.88 -9.39 5.41
CA ALA A 239 9.05 -8.42 4.67
C ALA A 239 9.84 -7.19 4.21
N TRP A 240 10.89 -6.82 4.92
CA TRP A 240 11.65 -5.59 4.68
C TRP A 240 12.63 -5.75 3.53
N TYR A 241 12.47 -4.92 2.50
CA TYR A 241 13.47 -4.68 1.45
C TYR A 241 14.48 -3.63 1.94
N ARG A 242 15.74 -3.72 1.55
CA ARG A 242 16.79 -2.74 1.91
C ARG A 242 17.38 -2.11 0.68
N LEU A 243 17.56 -0.78 0.68
CA LEU A 243 18.17 -0.09 -0.47
C LEU A 243 19.56 -0.60 -0.81
N GLY A 244 20.39 -0.83 0.20
CA GLY A 244 21.76 -1.35 0.02
C GLY A 244 21.83 -2.77 -0.56
N GLU A 245 20.69 -3.49 -0.65
CA GLU A 245 20.64 -4.86 -1.17
C GLU A 245 20.03 -4.96 -2.58
N LEU A 246 19.56 -3.86 -3.18
CA LEU A 246 18.81 -3.92 -4.45
C LEU A 246 19.68 -4.22 -5.68
N GLY A 247 20.98 -3.89 -5.65
CA GLY A 247 21.83 -3.98 -6.85
C GLY A 247 21.34 -3.03 -7.95
N ASN A 248 21.17 -3.52 -9.18
CA ASN A 248 20.73 -2.72 -10.34
C ASN A 248 19.22 -2.70 -10.56
N GLN A 249 18.46 -3.47 -9.77
CA GLN A 249 17.00 -3.60 -9.92
C GLN A 249 16.36 -4.06 -8.61
N LEU A 250 15.08 -3.77 -8.46
CA LEU A 250 14.26 -4.27 -7.37
C LEU A 250 13.60 -5.60 -7.81
N ASN A 251 14.05 -6.70 -7.22
CA ASN A 251 13.47 -8.02 -7.43
C ASN A 251 12.44 -8.32 -6.35
N THR A 252 11.21 -8.62 -6.77
CA THR A 252 10.14 -9.11 -5.91
C THR A 252 9.73 -10.52 -6.35
N PRO A 253 8.97 -11.29 -5.58
CA PRO A 253 8.61 -12.65 -5.95
C PRO A 253 7.85 -12.79 -7.27
N GLU A 254 7.13 -11.76 -7.69
CA GLU A 254 6.23 -11.81 -8.84
C GLU A 254 6.59 -10.80 -9.94
N TRP A 255 7.50 -9.84 -9.66
CA TRP A 255 7.90 -8.81 -10.64
C TRP A 255 9.29 -8.26 -10.36
N THR A 256 9.95 -7.77 -11.41
CA THR A 256 11.23 -7.06 -11.32
C THR A 256 11.09 -5.64 -11.86
N PHE A 257 11.54 -4.65 -11.09
CA PHE A 257 11.52 -3.23 -11.48
C PHE A 257 12.92 -2.70 -11.72
N PRO A 258 13.17 -1.90 -12.76
CA PRO A 258 14.35 -1.07 -12.82
C PRO A 258 14.29 -0.02 -11.70
N LEU A 259 15.43 0.40 -11.16
CA LEU A 259 15.47 1.39 -10.07
C LEU A 259 14.90 2.76 -10.49
N THR A 260 14.85 3.03 -11.80
CA THR A 260 14.22 4.22 -12.37
C THR A 260 12.68 4.19 -12.36
N ALA A 261 12.08 3.07 -11.97
CA ALA A 261 10.63 2.89 -11.92
C ALA A 261 9.95 3.59 -10.73
N LEU A 262 10.71 4.29 -9.88
CA LEU A 262 10.18 4.96 -8.69
C LEU A 262 9.44 6.25 -9.05
N HIS A 263 8.19 6.37 -8.63
CA HIS A 263 7.32 7.53 -8.88
C HIS A 263 6.59 7.97 -7.60
N ARG A 264 6.12 9.24 -7.59
CA ARG A 264 5.41 9.87 -6.48
C ARG A 264 4.20 10.66 -6.96
N PHE A 265 3.11 10.66 -6.16
CA PHE A 265 1.93 11.50 -6.36
C PHE A 265 2.20 12.99 -6.23
#